data_02c60803e0b22ca8cb976c7a3bfe6f9b
#
_entry.id   02c60803e0b22ca8cb976c7a3bfe6f9b
#
_cell.length_a   1.000
_cell.length_b   1.000
_cell.length_c   1.000
_cell.angle_alpha   90.00
_cell.angle_beta   90.00
_cell.angle_gamma   90.00
#
_symmetry.space_group_name_H-M   'P 1'
#
loop_
_entity.id
_entity.type
_entity.pdbx_description
1 polymer ?
#
loop_
_entity_poly.entity_id
_entity_poly.type
_entity_poly.pdbx_seq_one_letter_code
_entity_poly.pdbx_strand_id
1 'polypeptide(L)'
;MAQRSTRQPSGKAMLYNFLLNELMASQAVSGYQFLVLSPWVTNFALERPYHVTFGELVSTKQEELHLFDVLRQIAANGGLVRLTVGEDQRYHPPLRILRERSSRIDVRVHRRLHAKAYVGRFGAVSGSLNLTDGGMNQNAEIYAYAHDAHSLAQLRQVCIEHFERAEPLP
;
A
#
# COMPACT_ATOMS: atom_id res chain seq x y z
N MET A 1 -12.42 -10.25 12.49
CA MET A 1 -11.84 -9.01 11.90
C MET A 1 -12.46 -7.79 12.60
N ALA A 2 -11.66 -6.92 13.20
CA ALA A 2 -12.17 -5.73 13.90
C ALA A 2 -12.20 -4.53 12.94
N GLN A 3 -13.33 -3.80 12.91
CA GLN A 3 -13.44 -2.56 12.13
C GLN A 3 -12.75 -1.40 12.85
N ARG A 4 -12.12 -0.52 12.10
CA ARG A 4 -11.43 0.68 12.56
C ARG A 4 -11.82 1.89 11.71
N SER A 5 -11.59 3.09 12.23
CA SER A 5 -11.81 4.33 11.49
C SER A 5 -10.57 5.21 11.52
N THR A 6 -10.27 5.87 10.40
CA THR A 6 -9.15 6.81 10.29
C THR A 6 -9.32 8.04 11.16
N ARG A 7 -10.55 8.40 11.54
CA ARG A 7 -10.81 9.51 12.50
C ARG A 7 -10.39 9.21 13.93
N GLN A 8 -10.23 7.93 14.28
CA GLN A 8 -9.74 7.55 15.60
C GLN A 8 -8.20 7.50 15.56
N PRO A 9 -7.50 8.14 16.50
CA PRO A 9 -6.03 8.10 16.54
C PRO A 9 -5.48 6.67 16.53
N SER A 10 -6.12 5.75 17.24
CA SER A 10 -5.76 4.33 17.25
C SER A 10 -5.95 3.65 15.90
N GLY A 11 -6.94 4.05 15.11
CA GLY A 11 -7.17 3.55 13.76
C GLY A 11 -6.05 3.99 12.82
N LYS A 12 -5.74 5.29 12.81
CA LYS A 12 -4.66 5.83 11.99
C LYS A 12 -3.30 5.20 12.33
N ALA A 13 -2.98 5.11 13.62
CA ALA A 13 -1.77 4.44 14.09
C ALA A 13 -1.68 2.99 13.60
N MET A 14 -2.79 2.26 13.56
CA MET A 14 -2.82 0.88 13.05
C MET A 14 -2.43 0.81 11.57
N LEU A 15 -2.86 1.75 10.73
CA LEU A 15 -2.49 1.79 9.30
C LEU A 15 -0.99 2.03 9.12
N TYR A 16 -0.43 2.99 9.85
CA TYR A 16 1.01 3.25 9.80
C TYR A 16 1.82 2.06 10.33
N ASN A 17 1.39 1.45 11.45
CA ASN A 17 2.02 0.26 11.99
C ASN A 17 1.93 -0.93 11.01
N PHE A 18 0.82 -1.07 10.29
CA PHE A 18 0.71 -2.06 9.22
C PHE A 18 1.78 -1.83 8.15
N LEU A 19 1.90 -0.61 7.60
CA LEU A 19 2.91 -0.29 6.60
C LEU A 19 4.35 -0.51 7.12
N LEU A 20 4.61 -0.14 8.39
CA LEU A 20 5.91 -0.32 9.03
C LEU A 20 6.26 -1.80 9.17
N ASN A 21 5.33 -2.61 9.67
CA ASN A 21 5.52 -4.05 9.82
C ASN A 21 5.80 -4.73 8.47
N GLU A 22 5.12 -4.30 7.41
CA GLU A 22 5.32 -4.87 6.08
C GLU A 22 6.65 -4.40 5.45
N LEU A 23 7.10 -3.18 5.74
CA LEU A 23 8.43 -2.72 5.37
C LEU A 23 9.52 -3.57 6.06
N MET A 24 9.40 -3.80 7.37
CA MET A 24 10.32 -4.67 8.12
C MET A 24 10.28 -6.12 7.61
N ALA A 25 9.09 -6.65 7.33
CA ALA A 25 8.91 -7.98 6.76
C ALA A 25 9.64 -8.15 5.42
N SER A 26 9.66 -7.10 4.60
CA SER A 26 10.34 -7.14 3.30
C SER A 26 11.85 -7.33 3.42
N GLN A 27 12.46 -6.96 4.55
CA GLN A 27 13.88 -7.18 4.82
C GLN A 27 14.20 -8.64 5.24
N ALA A 28 13.24 -9.28 5.93
CA ALA A 28 13.47 -10.57 6.58
C ALA A 28 12.91 -11.76 5.78
N VAL A 29 11.95 -11.54 4.90
CA VAL A 29 11.20 -12.61 4.21
C VAL A 29 11.62 -12.74 2.75
N SER A 30 12.22 -13.87 2.41
CA SER A 30 12.51 -14.18 0.99
C SER A 30 11.23 -14.32 0.18
N GLY A 31 11.23 -13.80 -1.05
CA GLY A 31 10.05 -13.83 -1.92
C GLY A 31 8.89 -12.97 -1.42
N TYR A 32 9.18 -11.95 -0.62
CA TYR A 32 8.17 -11.02 -0.09
C TYR A 32 7.36 -10.36 -1.21
N GLN A 33 6.06 -10.23 -0.97
CA GLN A 33 5.14 -9.53 -1.88
C GLN A 33 4.24 -8.59 -1.11
N PHE A 34 4.13 -7.36 -1.58
CA PHE A 34 3.16 -6.36 -1.13
C PHE A 34 2.16 -6.07 -2.24
N LEU A 35 0.88 -6.32 -1.95
CA LEU A 35 -0.22 -6.16 -2.91
C LEU A 35 -1.06 -4.95 -2.52
N VAL A 36 -1.26 -4.07 -3.46
CA VAL A 36 -2.11 -2.87 -3.34
C VAL A 36 -3.24 -2.97 -4.35
N LEU A 37 -4.47 -2.98 -3.87
CA LEU A 37 -5.69 -2.88 -4.66
C LEU A 37 -6.40 -1.60 -4.25
N SER A 38 -6.40 -0.57 -5.09
CA SER A 38 -7.00 0.72 -4.77
C SER A 38 -7.29 1.51 -6.04
N PRO A 39 -8.54 1.99 -6.26
CA PRO A 39 -8.83 2.84 -7.42
C PRO A 39 -7.89 4.03 -7.55
N TRP A 40 -7.54 4.64 -6.43
CA TRP A 40 -6.70 5.83 -6.37
C TRP A 40 -5.54 5.62 -5.41
N VAL A 41 -4.34 5.94 -5.89
CA VAL A 41 -3.10 5.90 -5.10
C VAL A 41 -2.34 7.20 -5.36
N THR A 42 -1.93 7.89 -4.30
CA THR A 42 -1.11 9.10 -4.38
C THR A 42 0.16 8.97 -3.57
N ASN A 43 1.16 9.78 -3.89
CA ASN A 43 2.40 9.86 -3.12
C ASN A 43 2.23 10.87 -1.98
N PHE A 44 1.43 10.52 -0.96
CA PHE A 44 1.21 11.40 0.20
C PHE A 44 2.39 11.34 1.19
N ALA A 45 2.59 12.45 1.90
CA ALA A 45 3.57 12.53 2.97
C ALA A 45 3.13 11.70 4.19
N LEU A 46 4.07 10.99 4.80
CA LEU A 46 3.83 10.30 6.06
C LEU A 46 3.77 11.34 7.21
N GLU A 47 2.88 11.14 8.16
CA GLU A 47 2.78 12.04 9.32
C GLU A 47 4.06 12.02 10.17
N ARG A 48 4.40 13.18 10.73
CA ARG A 48 5.64 13.39 11.49
C ARG A 48 5.96 12.34 12.57
N PRO A 49 5.03 11.85 13.40
CA PRO A 49 5.37 10.83 14.39
C PRO A 49 5.93 9.55 13.77
N TYR A 50 5.46 9.20 12.58
CA TYR A 50 5.88 7.99 11.87
C TYR A 50 7.11 8.22 10.98
N HIS A 51 7.34 9.47 10.55
CA HIS A 51 8.46 9.87 9.72
C HIS A 51 9.80 9.41 10.32
N VAL A 52 10.02 9.61 11.62
CA VAL A 52 11.27 9.22 12.30
C VAL A 52 11.46 7.70 12.24
N THR A 53 10.42 6.95 12.60
CA THR A 53 10.48 5.47 12.63
C THR A 53 10.72 4.87 11.25
N PHE A 54 10.04 5.39 10.22
CA PHE A 54 10.27 4.94 8.84
C PHE A 54 11.63 5.41 8.30
N GLY A 55 12.11 6.60 8.73
CA GLY A 55 13.37 7.18 8.29
C GLY A 55 14.59 6.34 8.61
N GLU A 56 14.55 5.54 9.67
CA GLU A 56 15.60 4.58 10.01
C GLU A 56 15.64 3.36 9.07
N LEU A 57 14.52 3.07 8.41
CA LEU A 57 14.35 1.89 7.55
C LEU A 57 14.36 2.20 6.06
N VAL A 58 14.16 3.46 5.70
CA VAL A 58 14.08 3.92 4.30
C VAL A 58 15.35 4.67 3.94
N SER A 59 16.05 4.18 2.94
CA SER A 59 17.28 4.80 2.41
C SER A 59 16.95 6.02 1.54
N THR A 60 16.56 7.12 2.17
CA THR A 60 16.34 8.40 1.48
C THR A 60 17.05 9.54 2.20
N LYS A 61 17.43 10.57 1.43
CA LYS A 61 18.02 11.81 1.93
C LYS A 61 16.99 12.93 2.08
N GLN A 62 15.71 12.63 1.82
CA GLN A 62 14.65 13.63 1.86
C GLN A 62 14.25 13.93 3.32
N GLU A 63 13.98 15.19 3.60
CA GLU A 63 13.50 15.63 4.92
C GLU A 63 12.08 15.13 5.22
N GLU A 64 11.31 14.84 4.17
CA GLU A 64 9.94 14.37 4.25
C GLU A 64 9.79 13.03 3.53
N LEU A 65 9.30 12.02 4.25
CA LEU A 65 9.03 10.69 3.70
C LEU A 65 7.62 10.61 3.13
N HIS A 66 7.50 9.95 2.00
CA HIS A 66 6.25 9.72 1.31
C HIS A 66 5.96 8.23 1.13
N LEU A 67 4.72 7.90 0.83
CA LEU A 67 4.32 6.51 0.57
C LEU A 67 5.23 5.81 -0.46
N PHE A 68 5.58 6.49 -1.55
CA PHE A 68 6.38 5.86 -2.60
C PHE A 68 7.82 5.57 -2.17
N ASP A 69 8.34 6.27 -1.15
CA ASP A 69 9.63 5.94 -0.56
C ASP A 69 9.58 4.58 0.15
N VAL A 70 8.48 4.30 0.87
CA VAL A 70 8.22 3.01 1.50
C VAL A 70 8.11 1.90 0.46
N LEU A 71 7.32 2.11 -0.61
CA LEU A 71 7.16 1.11 -1.67
C LEU A 71 8.48 0.82 -2.41
N ARG A 72 9.28 1.85 -2.67
CA ARG A 72 10.62 1.70 -3.26
C ARG A 72 11.56 0.96 -2.33
N GLN A 73 11.51 1.22 -1.03
CA GLN A 73 12.34 0.51 -0.07
C GLN A 73 11.97 -0.97 0.02
N ILE A 74 10.67 -1.30 0.01
CA ILE A 74 10.21 -2.71 -0.07
C ILE A 74 10.80 -3.39 -1.32
N ALA A 75 10.78 -2.71 -2.47
CA ALA A 75 11.37 -3.21 -3.69
C ALA A 75 12.90 -3.35 -3.61
N ALA A 76 13.59 -2.38 -3.00
CA ALA A 76 15.04 -2.40 -2.77
C ALA A 76 15.46 -3.55 -1.83
N ASN A 77 14.62 -3.91 -0.85
CA ASN A 77 14.81 -5.07 0.01
C ASN A 77 14.60 -6.42 -0.73
N GLY A 78 14.25 -6.41 -2.01
CA GLY A 78 14.01 -7.61 -2.82
C GLY A 78 12.55 -8.03 -2.92
N GLY A 79 11.63 -7.29 -2.30
CA GLY A 79 10.19 -7.55 -2.37
C GLY A 79 9.59 -7.20 -3.73
N LEU A 80 8.49 -7.86 -4.09
CA LEU A 80 7.65 -7.50 -5.24
C LEU A 80 6.51 -6.61 -4.76
N VAL A 81 6.36 -5.43 -5.35
CA VAL A 81 5.26 -4.50 -5.10
C VAL A 81 4.33 -4.52 -6.32
N ARG A 82 3.08 -4.96 -6.12
CA ARG A 82 2.07 -5.03 -7.18
C ARG A 82 0.91 -4.11 -6.86
N LEU A 83 0.68 -3.12 -7.72
CA LEU A 83 -0.41 -2.18 -7.59
C LEU A 83 -1.45 -2.44 -8.67
N THR A 84 -2.70 -2.65 -8.26
CA THR A 84 -3.86 -2.62 -9.15
C THR A 84 -4.62 -1.33 -8.88
N VAL A 85 -4.68 -0.46 -9.87
CA VAL A 85 -5.30 0.88 -9.75
C VAL A 85 -6.47 1.05 -10.71
N GLY A 86 -7.29 2.07 -10.49
CA GLY A 86 -8.42 2.41 -11.36
C GLY A 86 -7.98 3.11 -12.65
N GLU A 87 -8.94 3.27 -13.55
CA GLU A 87 -8.75 3.88 -14.88
C GLU A 87 -8.67 5.41 -14.89
N ASP A 88 -8.78 6.08 -13.74
CA ASP A 88 -8.69 7.53 -13.64
C ASP A 88 -7.28 8.04 -13.90
N GLN A 89 -7.06 8.53 -15.11
CA GLN A 89 -5.74 8.93 -15.61
C GLN A 89 -5.07 10.05 -14.78
N ARG A 90 -5.82 10.81 -13.97
CA ARG A 90 -5.27 11.86 -13.10
C ARG A 90 -4.26 11.30 -12.09
N TYR A 91 -4.41 10.03 -11.71
CA TYR A 91 -3.54 9.35 -10.73
C TYR A 91 -2.37 8.59 -11.37
N HIS A 92 -2.34 8.45 -12.70
CA HIS A 92 -1.34 7.62 -13.39
C HIS A 92 0.07 8.23 -13.49
N PRO A 93 0.29 9.54 -13.71
CA PRO A 93 1.64 10.08 -13.93
C PRO A 93 2.64 9.75 -12.80
N PRO A 94 2.32 9.97 -11.51
CA PRO A 94 3.26 9.62 -10.44
C PRO A 94 3.50 8.10 -10.31
N LEU A 95 2.51 7.27 -10.69
CA LEU A 95 2.64 5.81 -10.68
C LEU A 95 3.55 5.30 -11.80
N ARG A 96 3.57 5.96 -12.97
CA ARG A 96 4.54 5.66 -14.04
C ARG A 96 5.97 5.89 -13.54
N ILE A 97 6.21 7.04 -12.91
CA ILE A 97 7.53 7.35 -12.33
C ILE A 97 7.93 6.34 -11.27
N LEU A 98 6.97 5.92 -10.42
CA LEU A 98 7.22 4.89 -9.41
C LEU A 98 7.64 3.56 -10.05
N ARG A 99 6.90 3.09 -11.07
CA ARG A 99 7.19 1.85 -11.80
C ARG A 99 8.56 1.88 -12.49
N GLU A 100 8.92 3.00 -13.13
CA GLU A 100 10.19 3.15 -13.84
C GLU A 100 11.42 3.08 -12.90
N ARG A 101 11.24 3.36 -11.61
CA ARG A 101 12.32 3.34 -10.61
C ARG A 101 12.73 1.95 -10.15
N SER A 102 11.94 0.91 -10.43
CA SER A 102 12.27 -0.46 -10.02
C SER A 102 11.52 -1.50 -10.84
N SER A 103 12.23 -2.49 -11.38
CA SER A 103 11.64 -3.66 -12.04
C SER A 103 10.84 -4.57 -11.09
N ARG A 104 10.93 -4.32 -9.78
CA ARG A 104 10.16 -5.03 -8.75
C ARG A 104 8.85 -4.33 -8.38
N ILE A 105 8.53 -3.23 -9.05
CA ILE A 105 7.26 -2.52 -8.89
C ILE A 105 6.47 -2.67 -10.19
N ASP A 106 5.36 -3.40 -10.14
CA ASP A 106 4.44 -3.58 -11.26
C ASP A 106 3.13 -2.87 -10.97
N VAL A 107 2.68 -2.03 -11.90
CA VAL A 107 1.46 -1.24 -11.79
C VAL A 107 0.54 -1.58 -12.95
N ARG A 108 -0.69 -1.99 -12.64
CA ARG A 108 -1.69 -2.35 -13.63
C ARG A 108 -2.99 -1.58 -13.41
N VAL A 109 -3.71 -1.34 -14.49
CA VAL A 109 -4.99 -0.64 -14.50
C VAL A 109 -6.13 -1.65 -14.65
N HIS A 110 -7.06 -1.63 -13.71
CA HIS A 110 -8.26 -2.44 -13.74
C HIS A 110 -9.48 -1.55 -13.98
N ARG A 111 -10.23 -1.82 -15.05
CA ARG A 111 -11.44 -1.07 -15.37
C ARG A 111 -12.50 -1.25 -14.30
N ARG A 112 -13.18 -0.15 -13.93
CA ARG A 112 -14.24 -0.15 -12.90
C ARG A 112 -13.81 -0.69 -11.55
N LEU A 113 -12.53 -0.54 -11.20
CA LEU A 113 -12.04 -0.93 -9.88
C LEU A 113 -12.73 -0.09 -8.79
N HIS A 114 -13.32 -0.74 -7.78
CA HIS A 114 -13.86 -0.08 -6.60
C HIS A 114 -13.36 -0.68 -5.29
N ALA A 115 -12.85 -1.89 -5.31
CA ALA A 115 -12.29 -2.57 -4.14
C ALA A 115 -11.02 -1.87 -3.62
N LYS A 116 -10.81 -1.94 -2.30
CA LYS A 116 -9.60 -1.46 -1.62
C LYS A 116 -9.12 -2.54 -0.67
N ALA A 117 -7.91 -3.02 -0.93
CA ALA A 117 -7.22 -3.97 -0.06
C ALA A 117 -5.70 -3.79 -0.17
N TYR A 118 -5.03 -3.89 0.95
CA TYR A 118 -3.58 -3.83 1.07
C TYR A 118 -3.13 -5.09 1.79
N VAL A 119 -2.32 -5.91 1.15
CA VAL A 119 -1.98 -7.23 1.67
C VAL A 119 -0.47 -7.41 1.67
N GLY A 120 0.07 -7.61 2.86
CA GLY A 120 1.47 -7.96 3.06
C GLY A 120 1.65 -9.39 3.56
N ARG A 121 2.74 -9.65 4.26
CA ARG A 121 3.05 -10.98 4.79
C ARG A 121 2.28 -11.30 6.07
N PHE A 122 2.21 -10.32 6.97
CA PHE A 122 1.70 -10.52 8.32
C PHE A 122 0.36 -9.83 8.59
N GLY A 123 -0.10 -9.01 7.64
CA GLY A 123 -1.34 -8.28 7.78
C GLY A 123 -2.01 -7.95 6.46
N ALA A 124 -3.29 -7.61 6.56
CA ALA A 124 -4.05 -7.03 5.47
C ALA A 124 -5.04 -5.99 5.98
N VAL A 125 -5.24 -4.96 5.17
CA VAL A 125 -6.24 -3.91 5.38
C VAL A 125 -7.23 -3.96 4.23
N SER A 126 -8.53 -3.90 4.51
CA SER A 126 -9.57 -3.80 3.50
C SER A 126 -10.73 -2.92 3.98
N GLY A 127 -11.37 -2.18 3.09
CA GLY A 127 -12.49 -1.29 3.47
C GLY A 127 -12.76 -0.20 2.47
N SER A 128 -13.14 1.00 2.96
CA SER A 128 -13.42 2.16 2.11
C SER A 128 -12.17 2.97 1.75
N LEU A 129 -11.10 2.85 2.53
CA LEU A 129 -9.87 3.63 2.45
C LEU A 129 -9.16 3.48 1.11
N ASN A 130 -9.01 4.58 0.37
CA ASN A 130 -8.04 4.66 -0.73
C ASN A 130 -6.66 5.04 -0.19
N LEU A 131 -5.61 4.60 -0.86
CA LEU A 131 -4.22 4.91 -0.48
C LEU A 131 -3.83 6.29 -1.03
N THR A 132 -4.49 7.31 -0.51
CA THR A 132 -4.34 8.72 -0.89
C THR A 132 -4.22 9.59 0.36
N ASP A 133 -3.75 10.82 0.21
CA ASP A 133 -3.75 11.78 1.31
C ASP A 133 -5.15 11.99 1.88
N GLY A 134 -6.15 12.13 1.02
CA GLY A 134 -7.55 12.24 1.43
C GLY A 134 -8.00 11.05 2.29
N GLY A 135 -7.72 9.82 1.85
CA GLY A 135 -8.09 8.61 2.58
C GLY A 135 -7.34 8.46 3.91
N MET A 136 -6.04 8.73 3.91
CA MET A 136 -5.20 8.56 5.10
C MET A 136 -5.37 9.68 6.12
N ASN A 137 -5.53 10.93 5.67
CA ASN A 137 -5.34 12.10 6.52
C ASN A 137 -6.59 12.98 6.67
N GLN A 138 -7.54 12.95 5.73
CA GLN A 138 -8.64 13.93 5.67
C GLN A 138 -10.03 13.30 5.85
N ASN A 139 -10.29 12.16 5.19
CA ASN A 139 -11.60 11.52 5.17
C ASN A 139 -11.88 10.70 6.44
N ALA A 140 -13.17 10.46 6.69
CA ALA A 140 -13.61 9.44 7.65
C ALA A 140 -13.75 8.11 6.92
N GLU A 141 -12.72 7.30 6.98
CA GLU A 141 -12.72 5.98 6.36
C GLU A 141 -12.94 4.88 7.41
N ILE A 142 -13.56 3.79 6.98
CA ILE A 142 -13.72 2.58 7.78
C ILE A 142 -12.95 1.46 7.09
N TYR A 143 -12.16 0.74 7.85
CA TYR A 143 -11.42 -0.41 7.37
C TYR A 143 -11.40 -1.54 8.40
N ALA A 144 -11.15 -2.73 7.92
CA ALA A 144 -10.90 -3.92 8.74
C ALA A 144 -9.43 -4.33 8.60
N TYR A 145 -8.83 -4.73 9.70
CA TYR A 145 -7.49 -5.30 9.74
C TYR A 145 -7.56 -6.80 9.99
N ALA A 146 -6.89 -7.57 9.16
CA ALA A 146 -6.77 -9.02 9.26
C ALA A 146 -5.31 -9.42 9.47
N HIS A 147 -5.09 -10.42 10.34
CA HIS A 147 -3.79 -11.02 10.60
C HIS A 147 -3.87 -12.55 10.72
N ASP A 148 -5.07 -13.12 10.65
CA ASP A 148 -5.26 -14.56 10.62
C ASP A 148 -4.98 -15.14 9.22
N ALA A 149 -4.44 -16.35 9.17
CA ALA A 149 -3.97 -16.97 7.93
C ALA A 149 -5.08 -17.14 6.89
N HIS A 150 -6.32 -17.42 7.30
CA HIS A 150 -7.45 -17.62 6.41
C HIS A 150 -7.85 -16.31 5.70
N SER A 151 -8.08 -15.24 6.46
CA SER A 151 -8.41 -13.92 5.93
C SER A 151 -7.30 -13.36 5.04
N LEU A 152 -6.02 -13.54 5.44
CA LEU A 152 -4.88 -13.13 4.61
C LEU A 152 -4.84 -13.88 3.28
N ALA A 153 -5.05 -15.19 3.28
CA ALA A 153 -5.07 -15.99 2.06
C ALA A 153 -6.20 -15.56 1.12
N GLN A 154 -7.41 -15.33 1.65
CA GLN A 154 -8.55 -14.86 0.86
C GLN A 154 -8.29 -13.49 0.24
N LEU A 155 -7.85 -12.49 1.02
CA LEU A 155 -7.58 -11.14 0.52
C LEU A 155 -6.43 -11.13 -0.50
N ARG A 156 -5.40 -11.95 -0.26
CA ARG A 156 -4.29 -12.14 -1.21
C ARG A 156 -4.79 -12.69 -2.54
N GLN A 157 -5.62 -13.72 -2.51
CA GLN A 157 -6.19 -14.31 -3.71
C GLN A 157 -7.00 -13.28 -4.51
N VAL A 158 -7.86 -12.52 -3.85
CA VAL A 158 -8.64 -11.43 -4.48
C VAL A 158 -7.72 -10.41 -5.14
N CYS A 159 -6.68 -9.94 -4.44
CA CYS A 159 -5.72 -8.97 -5.01
C CYS A 159 -4.99 -9.53 -6.24
N ILE A 160 -4.57 -10.81 -6.20
CA ILE A 160 -3.89 -11.46 -7.32
C ILE A 160 -4.84 -11.60 -8.52
N GLU A 161 -6.07 -12.03 -8.33
CA GLU A 161 -7.06 -12.16 -9.41
C GLU A 161 -7.35 -10.82 -10.10
N HIS A 162 -7.50 -9.75 -9.33
CA HIS A 162 -7.66 -8.41 -9.90
C HIS A 162 -6.42 -7.95 -10.66
N PHE A 163 -5.23 -8.25 -10.14
CA PHE A 163 -3.96 -7.91 -10.78
C PHE A 163 -3.77 -8.63 -12.10
N GLU A 164 -4.09 -9.93 -12.15
CA GLU A 164 -3.95 -10.75 -13.36
C GLU A 164 -4.92 -10.34 -14.48
N ARG A 165 -6.11 -9.85 -14.12
CA ARG A 165 -7.12 -9.34 -15.05
C ARG A 165 -6.86 -7.90 -15.49
N ALA A 166 -5.94 -7.20 -14.85
CA ALA A 166 -5.62 -5.80 -15.13
C ALA A 166 -4.60 -5.68 -16.26
N GLU A 167 -4.70 -4.59 -17.02
CA GLU A 167 -3.77 -4.25 -18.11
C GLU A 167 -2.55 -3.48 -17.55
N PRO A 168 -1.36 -3.62 -18.14
CA PRO A 168 -0.22 -2.79 -17.73
C PRO A 168 -0.56 -1.31 -17.77
N LEU A 169 -0.06 -0.54 -16.81
CA LEU A 169 -0.22 0.93 -16.81
C LEU A 169 0.44 1.49 -18.09
N PRO A 170 -0.29 2.23 -18.94
CA PRO A 170 0.24 2.77 -20.18
C PRO A 170 1.30 3.84 -19.97
#